data_0bb4d582edafff65553b91b8fe1974f0
#
_entry.id   0bb4d582edafff65553b91b8fe1974f0
#
_cell.length_a   1.000
_cell.length_b   1.000
_cell.length_c   1.000
_cell.angle_alpha   90.00
_cell.angle_beta   90.00
_cell.angle_gamma   90.00
#
_symmetry.space_group_name_H-M   'P 1'
#
loop_
_entity.id
_entity.type
_entity.pdbx_description
1 polymer ?
#
loop_
_entity_poly.entity_id
_entity_poly.type
_entity_poly.pdbx_seq_one_letter_code
_entity_poly.pdbx_strand_id
1 'polypeptide(L)'
;MVCGNFKKYIDKHMTKQITIGKSGASVCELDHMYIAKHIQRNLMQFDADWDSYRREAQFYSSYTSESFPFLPKIYHCSQTDDEIQLIIEKYYPVNKNNLDDVMIKKIFDVLAQIHNMPIPEFLPPICAGALRLDKDEISQYLSGWFDVIREHDDVFSESDLIKIGENINKINKQAYASKQLCCHGDFHLDNLLANGEGNVIVCDWQNVNSGHVSGDISFFLSRLSADGFQISKEKAIRTYCRFTAANITYEEISMQMSLANLNISFIHWHNYLRGCSVERVREIWERMIEDAEYLYGMCSPV
;
A
#
# COMPACT_ATOMS: atom_id res chain seq x y z
N MET A 1 -26.37 -0.50 -20.09
CA MET A 1 -27.50 0.06 -19.34
C MET A 1 -27.46 1.57 -19.17
N VAL A 2 -26.34 2.21 -19.27
CA VAL A 2 -26.25 3.69 -19.29
C VAL A 2 -26.00 4.11 -20.74
N CYS A 3 -27.04 4.04 -21.60
CA CYS A 3 -27.01 4.64 -22.94
C CYS A 3 -27.55 6.04 -22.80
N GLY A 4 -26.70 7.03 -22.66
CA GLY A 4 -27.09 8.43 -22.53
C GLY A 4 -26.12 9.24 -21.66
N ASN A 5 -26.50 10.47 -21.34
CA ASN A 5 -25.71 11.36 -20.51
C ASN A 5 -25.61 10.80 -19.07
N PHE A 6 -24.45 10.32 -18.67
CA PHE A 6 -24.15 9.73 -17.36
C PHE A 6 -24.54 10.65 -16.20
N LYS A 7 -24.23 11.94 -16.31
CA LYS A 7 -24.61 12.95 -15.33
C LYS A 7 -26.14 12.97 -15.11
N LYS A 8 -26.92 12.97 -16.20
CA LYS A 8 -28.37 12.95 -16.11
C LYS A 8 -28.91 11.66 -15.46
N TYR A 9 -28.21 10.55 -15.68
CA TYR A 9 -28.54 9.28 -15.02
C TYR A 9 -28.28 9.38 -13.52
N ILE A 10 -27.11 9.89 -13.11
CA ILE A 10 -26.78 10.12 -11.68
C ILE A 10 -27.82 11.04 -11.05
N ASP A 11 -28.09 12.21 -11.63
CA ASP A 11 -29.02 13.21 -11.07
C ASP A 11 -30.41 12.64 -10.82
N LYS A 12 -30.84 11.68 -11.66
CA LYS A 12 -32.13 11.03 -11.52
C LYS A 12 -32.21 9.97 -10.41
N HIS A 13 -31.11 9.24 -10.16
CA HIS A 13 -31.06 8.06 -9.28
C HIS A 13 -30.31 8.32 -7.98
N MET A 14 -29.69 9.50 -7.82
CA MET A 14 -28.91 9.85 -6.65
C MET A 14 -29.78 9.94 -5.39
N THR A 15 -29.44 9.14 -4.40
CA THR A 15 -30.08 9.14 -3.07
C THR A 15 -29.26 9.88 -2.04
N LYS A 16 -27.92 9.93 -2.23
CA LYS A 16 -27.00 10.59 -1.31
C LYS A 16 -25.72 11.00 -2.04
N GLN A 17 -25.29 12.25 -1.84
CA GLN A 17 -23.94 12.66 -2.20
C GLN A 17 -22.97 12.17 -1.12
N ILE A 18 -21.93 11.45 -1.53
CA ILE A 18 -20.86 10.99 -0.64
C ILE A 18 -19.67 11.90 -0.89
N THR A 19 -19.30 12.71 0.08
CA THR A 19 -18.09 13.52 -0.02
C THR A 19 -16.94 12.67 0.49
N ILE A 20 -16.21 12.04 -0.40
CA ILE A 20 -15.04 11.24 -0.05
C ILE A 20 -13.82 11.82 -0.72
N GLY A 21 -12.80 12.15 0.08
CA GLY A 21 -11.45 12.37 -0.35
C GLY A 21 -11.13 13.73 -0.98
N LYS A 22 -9.84 14.00 -1.02
CA LYS A 22 -9.25 15.24 -1.54
C LYS A 22 -9.06 15.24 -3.06
N SER A 23 -9.44 14.17 -3.74
CA SER A 23 -9.01 13.86 -5.11
C SER A 23 -9.94 14.34 -6.23
N GLY A 24 -10.96 15.17 -5.93
CA GLY A 24 -11.82 15.77 -6.96
C GLY A 24 -12.85 14.85 -7.64
N ALA A 25 -12.91 13.56 -7.27
CA ALA A 25 -13.93 12.65 -7.76
C ALA A 25 -15.30 12.94 -7.13
N SER A 26 -16.35 12.97 -7.95
CA SER A 26 -17.73 13.00 -7.47
C SER A 26 -18.18 11.57 -7.18
N VAL A 27 -18.49 11.28 -5.91
CA VAL A 27 -18.98 9.97 -5.49
C VAL A 27 -20.35 10.11 -4.90
N CYS A 28 -21.31 9.29 -5.34
CA CYS A 28 -22.67 9.31 -4.83
C CYS A 28 -23.27 7.90 -4.74
N GLU A 29 -24.30 7.77 -3.90
CA GLU A 29 -25.12 6.57 -3.79
C GLU A 29 -26.30 6.68 -4.74
N LEU A 30 -26.61 5.60 -5.45
CA LEU A 30 -27.75 5.51 -6.37
C LEU A 30 -28.69 4.41 -5.89
N ASP A 31 -29.99 4.74 -5.84
CA ASP A 31 -31.10 3.81 -5.51
C ASP A 31 -30.86 2.96 -4.25
N HIS A 32 -30.05 3.43 -3.31
CA HIS A 32 -29.58 2.72 -2.11
C HIS A 32 -28.80 1.42 -2.36
N MET A 33 -28.53 1.06 -3.62
CA MET A 33 -27.91 -0.22 -4.01
C MET A 33 -26.56 -0.07 -4.70
N TYR A 34 -26.24 1.11 -5.20
CA TYR A 34 -25.03 1.31 -6.00
C TYR A 34 -24.23 2.52 -5.52
N ILE A 35 -22.95 2.49 -5.81
CA ILE A 35 -22.03 3.63 -5.69
C ILE A 35 -21.61 4.02 -7.10
N ALA A 36 -21.77 5.29 -7.43
CA ALA A 36 -21.26 5.86 -8.68
C ALA A 36 -20.07 6.76 -8.38
N LYS A 37 -18.99 6.59 -9.15
CA LYS A 37 -17.85 7.52 -9.22
C LYS A 37 -17.87 8.20 -10.59
N HIS A 38 -17.85 9.52 -10.61
CA HIS A 38 -17.68 10.33 -11.82
C HIS A 38 -16.47 11.21 -11.65
N ILE A 39 -15.46 10.99 -12.46
CA ILE A 39 -14.18 11.67 -12.41
C ILE A 39 -14.02 12.43 -13.70
N GLN A 40 -13.74 13.73 -13.61
CA GLN A 40 -13.51 14.61 -14.75
C GLN A 40 -12.09 15.16 -14.69
N ARG A 41 -11.31 15.01 -15.76
CA ARG A 41 -9.90 15.40 -15.81
C ARG A 41 -9.68 16.88 -15.51
N ASN A 42 -10.57 17.75 -16.01
CA ASN A 42 -10.50 19.20 -15.80
C ASN A 42 -10.73 19.63 -14.34
N LEU A 43 -11.21 18.73 -13.47
CA LEU A 43 -11.39 18.98 -12.04
C LEU A 43 -10.22 18.41 -11.20
N MET A 44 -9.29 17.69 -11.82
CA MET A 44 -8.12 17.16 -11.14
C MET A 44 -7.07 18.24 -10.92
N GLN A 45 -6.49 18.25 -9.73
CA GLN A 45 -5.44 19.18 -9.36
C GLN A 45 -4.08 18.77 -9.95
N PHE A 46 -3.84 17.46 -10.06
CA PHE A 46 -2.58 16.90 -10.55
C PHE A 46 -2.84 15.78 -11.57
N ASP A 47 -1.99 15.68 -12.60
CA ASP A 47 -2.05 14.57 -13.57
C ASP A 47 -1.87 13.20 -12.92
N ALA A 48 -1.08 13.11 -11.84
CA ALA A 48 -0.90 11.87 -11.08
C ALA A 48 -2.22 11.34 -10.48
N ASP A 49 -3.14 12.21 -10.06
CA ASP A 49 -4.46 11.81 -9.57
C ASP A 49 -5.29 11.24 -10.72
N TRP A 50 -5.25 11.88 -11.89
CA TRP A 50 -5.92 11.38 -13.09
C TRP A 50 -5.41 9.99 -13.49
N ASP A 51 -4.10 9.79 -13.50
CA ASP A 51 -3.49 8.50 -13.84
C ASP A 51 -3.86 7.40 -12.83
N SER A 52 -4.04 7.73 -11.55
CA SER A 52 -4.49 6.77 -10.54
C SER A 52 -5.93 6.30 -10.82
N TYR A 53 -6.84 7.19 -11.17
CA TYR A 53 -8.22 6.82 -11.55
C TYR A 53 -8.30 6.06 -12.86
N ARG A 54 -7.45 6.40 -13.84
CA ARG A 54 -7.34 5.63 -15.08
C ARG A 54 -6.91 4.19 -14.79
N ARG A 55 -5.97 4.01 -13.88
CA ARG A 55 -5.49 2.69 -13.44
C ARG A 55 -6.60 1.89 -12.78
N GLU A 56 -7.42 2.50 -11.91
CA GLU A 56 -8.60 1.86 -11.32
C GLU A 56 -9.59 1.41 -12.39
N ALA A 57 -9.91 2.26 -13.35
CA ALA A 57 -10.85 1.93 -14.44
C ALA A 57 -10.30 0.81 -15.34
N GLN A 58 -9.01 0.82 -15.66
CA GLN A 58 -8.36 -0.25 -16.42
C GLN A 58 -8.38 -1.57 -15.66
N PHE A 59 -8.16 -1.52 -14.34
CA PHE A 59 -8.22 -2.70 -13.49
C PHE A 59 -9.62 -3.33 -13.50
N TYR A 60 -10.67 -2.55 -13.27
CA TYR A 60 -12.06 -3.05 -13.31
C TYR A 60 -12.54 -3.45 -14.70
N SER A 61 -11.91 -2.96 -15.76
CA SER A 61 -12.16 -3.44 -17.13
C SER A 61 -11.49 -4.77 -17.43
N SER A 62 -10.41 -5.11 -16.71
CA SER A 62 -9.62 -6.32 -16.91
C SER A 62 -10.05 -7.48 -16.02
N TYR A 63 -10.60 -7.19 -14.82
CA TYR A 63 -10.93 -8.19 -13.81
C TYR A 63 -12.33 -8.00 -13.27
N THR A 64 -13.03 -9.11 -13.09
CA THR A 64 -14.43 -9.12 -12.65
C THR A 64 -14.63 -9.93 -11.37
N SER A 65 -15.74 -9.69 -10.68
CA SER A 65 -16.13 -10.46 -9.48
C SER A 65 -16.43 -11.94 -9.77
N GLU A 66 -16.73 -12.29 -11.00
CA GLU A 66 -16.90 -13.70 -11.42
C GLU A 66 -15.58 -14.46 -11.40
N SER A 67 -14.48 -13.78 -11.76
CA SER A 67 -13.13 -14.36 -11.76
C SER A 67 -12.47 -14.24 -10.39
N PHE A 68 -12.77 -13.18 -9.66
CA PHE A 68 -12.16 -12.86 -8.36
C PHE A 68 -13.25 -12.39 -7.40
N PRO A 69 -13.80 -13.30 -6.56
CA PRO A 69 -14.97 -13.02 -5.71
C PRO A 69 -14.79 -11.89 -4.67
N PHE A 70 -13.55 -11.51 -4.40
CA PHE A 70 -13.24 -10.37 -3.53
C PHE A 70 -13.29 -9.00 -4.25
N LEU A 71 -13.52 -8.98 -5.57
CA LEU A 71 -13.73 -7.73 -6.29
C LEU A 71 -15.20 -7.28 -6.20
N PRO A 72 -15.45 -5.96 -6.20
CA PRO A 72 -16.81 -5.46 -6.26
C PRO A 72 -17.44 -5.80 -7.61
N LYS A 73 -18.74 -6.02 -7.62
CA LYS A 73 -19.50 -6.18 -8.86
C LYS A 73 -19.62 -4.84 -9.56
N ILE A 74 -19.16 -4.80 -10.80
CA ILE A 74 -19.18 -3.61 -11.64
C ILE A 74 -20.38 -3.66 -12.58
N TYR A 75 -21.21 -2.63 -12.55
CA TYR A 75 -22.39 -2.48 -13.42
C TYR A 75 -22.11 -1.57 -14.61
N HIS A 76 -21.18 -0.64 -14.44
CA HIS A 76 -20.73 0.24 -15.50
C HIS A 76 -19.28 0.66 -15.24
N CYS A 77 -18.47 0.60 -16.28
CA CYS A 77 -17.11 1.14 -16.29
C CYS A 77 -16.84 1.70 -17.68
N SER A 78 -16.57 2.98 -17.77
CA SER A 78 -16.15 3.61 -19.03
C SER A 78 -15.08 4.65 -18.76
N GLN A 79 -14.17 4.78 -19.72
CA GLN A 79 -13.06 5.70 -19.68
C GLN A 79 -12.87 6.36 -21.03
N THR A 80 -12.72 7.68 -21.01
CA THR A 80 -12.29 8.50 -22.13
C THR A 80 -11.03 9.28 -21.73
N ASP A 81 -10.56 10.18 -22.60
CA ASP A 81 -9.44 11.07 -22.25
C ASP A 81 -9.82 12.13 -21.22
N ASP A 82 -11.11 12.45 -21.09
CA ASP A 82 -11.60 13.55 -20.27
C ASP A 82 -12.41 13.11 -19.06
N GLU A 83 -12.97 11.90 -19.06
CA GLU A 83 -13.80 11.43 -17.96
C GLU A 83 -13.72 9.91 -17.72
N ILE A 84 -13.95 9.52 -16.47
CA ILE A 84 -14.11 8.15 -16.03
C ILE A 84 -15.43 8.02 -15.30
N GLN A 85 -16.18 6.98 -15.61
CA GLN A 85 -17.51 6.70 -15.06
C GLN A 85 -17.53 5.28 -14.54
N LEU A 86 -17.83 5.11 -13.25
CA LEU A 86 -17.97 3.81 -12.60
C LEU A 86 -19.31 3.72 -11.88
N ILE A 87 -19.98 2.56 -11.97
CA ILE A 87 -21.07 2.16 -11.10
C ILE A 87 -20.73 0.79 -10.55
N ILE A 88 -20.63 0.71 -9.25
CA ILE A 88 -20.31 -0.52 -8.52
C ILE A 88 -21.46 -0.86 -7.56
N GLU A 89 -21.60 -2.13 -7.21
CA GLU A 89 -22.53 -2.55 -6.15
C GLU A 89 -22.13 -1.90 -4.82
N LYS A 90 -23.13 -1.52 -4.03
CA LYS A 90 -22.89 -0.97 -2.70
C LYS A 90 -22.61 -2.09 -1.72
N TYR A 91 -21.49 -1.98 -1.03
CA TYR A 91 -21.08 -2.83 0.07
C TYR A 91 -20.97 -2.00 1.34
N TYR A 92 -20.81 -2.66 2.47
CA TYR A 92 -20.72 -2.00 3.77
C TYR A 92 -19.29 -2.13 4.32
N PRO A 93 -18.76 -1.08 5.02
CA PRO A 93 -17.45 -1.17 5.63
C PRO A 93 -17.34 -2.38 6.56
N VAL A 94 -16.19 -3.04 6.57
CA VAL A 94 -15.87 -4.03 7.58
C VAL A 94 -15.98 -3.37 8.96
N ASN A 95 -16.76 -3.96 9.84
CA ASN A 95 -16.99 -3.39 11.16
C ASN A 95 -15.71 -3.45 12.01
N LYS A 96 -15.09 -2.30 12.24
CA LYS A 96 -13.86 -2.19 13.05
C LYS A 96 -14.03 -2.79 14.46
N ASN A 97 -15.21 -2.70 15.05
CA ASN A 97 -15.48 -3.26 16.39
C ASN A 97 -15.52 -4.80 16.42
N ASN A 98 -15.61 -5.45 15.26
CA ASN A 98 -15.68 -6.91 15.10
C ASN A 98 -14.42 -7.49 14.42
N LEU A 99 -13.27 -6.84 14.58
CA LEU A 99 -11.99 -7.34 14.08
C LEU A 99 -11.44 -8.45 15.01
N ASP A 100 -12.10 -9.59 14.96
CA ASP A 100 -11.63 -10.81 15.64
C ASP A 100 -10.61 -11.58 14.77
N ASP A 101 -10.06 -12.64 15.33
CA ASP A 101 -9.10 -13.51 14.62
C ASP A 101 -9.68 -14.17 13.37
N VAL A 102 -11.01 -14.32 13.29
CA VAL A 102 -11.69 -14.90 12.12
C VAL A 102 -11.70 -13.88 10.98
N MET A 103 -12.07 -12.64 11.27
CA MET A 103 -12.08 -11.57 10.28
C MET A 103 -10.65 -11.27 9.80
N ILE A 104 -9.69 -11.22 10.69
CA ILE A 104 -8.27 -11.02 10.33
C ILE A 104 -7.78 -12.14 9.40
N LYS A 105 -8.14 -13.40 9.64
CA LYS A 105 -7.79 -14.49 8.72
C LYS A 105 -8.45 -14.33 7.35
N LYS A 106 -9.73 -13.92 7.28
CA LYS A 106 -10.41 -13.64 6.00
C LYS A 106 -9.71 -12.50 5.23
N ILE A 107 -9.28 -11.45 5.93
CA ILE A 107 -8.56 -10.32 5.31
C ILE A 107 -7.23 -10.80 4.72
N PHE A 108 -6.45 -11.58 5.46
CA PHE A 108 -5.17 -12.12 4.94
C PHE A 108 -5.36 -13.18 3.85
N ASP A 109 -6.44 -13.95 3.88
CA ASP A 109 -6.79 -14.86 2.79
C ASP A 109 -7.08 -14.07 1.50
N VAL A 110 -7.90 -13.02 1.58
CA VAL A 110 -8.17 -12.14 0.44
C VAL A 110 -6.89 -11.45 -0.05
N LEU A 111 -6.03 -10.97 0.84
CA LEU A 111 -4.75 -10.38 0.46
C LEU A 111 -3.86 -11.39 -0.29
N ALA A 112 -3.83 -12.64 0.16
CA ALA A 112 -3.10 -13.70 -0.54
C ALA A 112 -3.70 -14.01 -1.92
N GLN A 113 -5.03 -13.96 -2.06
CA GLN A 113 -5.68 -14.09 -3.36
C GLN A 113 -5.32 -12.95 -4.31
N ILE A 114 -5.26 -11.70 -3.83
CA ILE A 114 -4.79 -10.54 -4.61
C ILE A 114 -3.37 -10.78 -5.13
N HIS A 115 -2.46 -11.19 -4.26
CA HIS A 115 -1.07 -11.44 -4.62
C HIS A 115 -0.89 -12.65 -5.56
N ASN A 116 -1.89 -13.54 -5.65
CA ASN A 116 -1.91 -14.64 -6.60
C ASN A 116 -2.57 -14.29 -7.95
N MET A 117 -3.15 -13.09 -8.09
CA MET A 117 -3.68 -12.63 -9.39
C MET A 117 -2.55 -12.50 -10.41
N PRO A 118 -2.85 -12.66 -11.71
CA PRO A 118 -1.96 -12.20 -12.75
C PRO A 118 -1.68 -10.71 -12.60
N ILE A 119 -0.42 -10.31 -12.79
CA ILE A 119 -0.09 -8.88 -12.85
C ILE A 119 -0.75 -8.29 -14.10
N PRO A 120 -1.57 -7.22 -13.96
CA PRO A 120 -2.20 -6.59 -15.11
C PRO A 120 -1.18 -6.13 -16.16
N GLU A 121 -1.44 -6.39 -17.43
CA GLU A 121 -0.53 -6.04 -18.54
C GLU A 121 -0.30 -4.53 -18.69
N PHE A 122 -1.26 -3.70 -18.24
CA PHE A 122 -1.13 -2.25 -18.27
C PHE A 122 -0.21 -1.69 -17.19
N LEU A 123 0.16 -2.49 -16.19
CA LEU A 123 1.10 -2.06 -15.16
C LEU A 123 2.53 -2.15 -15.71
N PRO A 124 3.32 -1.07 -15.58
CA PRO A 124 4.73 -1.17 -15.92
C PRO A 124 5.37 -2.23 -15.02
N PRO A 125 6.24 -3.10 -15.56
CA PRO A 125 7.09 -3.90 -14.70
C PRO A 125 7.85 -2.91 -13.80
N ILE A 126 7.85 -3.16 -12.48
CA ILE A 126 8.78 -2.43 -11.64
C ILE A 126 10.15 -2.70 -12.25
N CYS A 127 10.78 -1.66 -12.75
CA CYS A 127 12.15 -1.78 -13.19
C CYS A 127 12.89 -2.45 -12.04
N ALA A 128 13.47 -3.63 -12.29
CA ALA A 128 14.28 -4.36 -11.32
C ALA A 128 15.60 -3.63 -10.96
N GLY A 129 15.63 -2.32 -11.21
CA GLY A 129 16.59 -1.40 -10.66
C GLY A 129 16.24 -1.25 -9.18
N ALA A 130 16.85 -2.10 -8.35
CA ALA A 130 16.93 -1.83 -6.92
C ALA A 130 17.10 -0.33 -6.70
N LEU A 131 16.43 0.22 -5.69
CA LEU A 131 16.67 1.57 -5.24
C LEU A 131 18.20 1.74 -5.10
N ARG A 132 18.79 2.45 -6.03
CA ARG A 132 20.22 2.70 -6.05
C ARG A 132 20.45 4.16 -5.76
N LEU A 133 20.96 4.41 -4.56
CA LEU A 133 21.36 5.73 -4.15
C LEU A 133 22.76 6.04 -4.74
N ASP A 134 22.95 7.22 -5.27
CA ASP A 134 24.27 7.69 -5.66
C ASP A 134 25.07 8.18 -4.42
N LYS A 135 26.33 8.55 -4.64
CA LYS A 135 27.21 8.96 -3.54
C LYS A 135 26.78 10.27 -2.89
N ASP A 136 26.23 11.18 -3.68
CA ASP A 136 25.80 12.50 -3.21
C ASP A 136 24.53 12.37 -2.37
N GLU A 137 23.58 11.54 -2.81
CA GLU A 137 22.39 11.19 -2.04
C GLU A 137 22.75 10.54 -0.69
N ILE A 138 23.63 9.52 -0.69
CA ILE A 138 24.08 8.87 0.56
C ILE A 138 24.73 9.89 1.48
N SER A 139 25.61 10.75 0.95
CA SER A 139 26.28 11.79 1.74
C SER A 139 25.29 12.79 2.33
N GLN A 140 24.26 13.16 1.57
CA GLN A 140 23.20 14.05 2.03
C GLN A 140 22.41 13.43 3.19
N TYR A 141 22.01 12.15 3.08
CA TYR A 141 21.26 11.47 4.13
C TYR A 141 22.11 11.27 5.39
N LEU A 142 23.39 10.90 5.23
CA LEU A 142 24.32 10.81 6.35
C LEU A 142 24.49 12.17 7.06
N SER A 143 24.66 13.26 6.30
CA SER A 143 24.75 14.61 6.87
C SER A 143 23.48 14.97 7.65
N GLY A 144 22.30 14.67 7.09
CA GLY A 144 21.03 14.93 7.77
C GLY A 144 20.90 14.17 9.09
N TRP A 145 21.32 12.90 9.11
CA TRP A 145 21.35 12.09 10.33
C TRP A 145 22.40 12.56 11.34
N PHE A 146 23.61 12.97 10.88
CA PHE A 146 24.61 13.55 11.76
C PHE A 146 24.09 14.80 12.47
N ASP A 147 23.35 15.65 11.76
CA ASP A 147 22.74 16.82 12.39
C ASP A 147 21.76 16.42 13.50
N VAL A 148 20.95 15.37 13.29
CA VAL A 148 20.00 14.86 14.30
C VAL A 148 20.71 14.27 15.51
N ILE A 149 21.69 13.37 15.31
CA ILE A 149 22.31 12.65 16.43
C ILE A 149 23.24 13.53 17.26
N ARG A 150 23.87 14.55 16.66
CA ARG A 150 24.71 15.52 17.38
C ARG A 150 23.95 16.45 18.30
N GLU A 151 22.63 16.56 18.16
CA GLU A 151 21.79 17.25 19.14
C GLU A 151 21.70 16.51 20.50
N HIS A 152 22.20 15.25 20.59
CA HIS A 152 21.96 14.34 21.71
C HIS A 152 23.23 13.72 22.31
N ASP A 153 24.35 14.45 22.34
CA ASP A 153 25.57 14.15 23.07
C ASP A 153 25.95 12.65 23.19
N ASP A 154 26.60 12.07 22.18
CA ASP A 154 27.19 10.71 22.16
C ASP A 154 26.22 9.55 22.49
N VAL A 155 24.90 9.76 22.45
CA VAL A 155 23.91 8.69 22.66
C VAL A 155 23.84 7.73 21.47
N PHE A 156 24.20 8.18 20.27
CA PHE A 156 24.08 7.46 19.00
C PHE A 156 25.44 7.27 18.32
N SER A 157 25.62 6.13 17.66
CA SER A 157 26.88 5.75 17.02
C SER A 157 26.99 6.25 15.58
N GLU A 158 27.86 7.23 15.31
CA GLU A 158 28.15 7.66 13.94
C GLU A 158 28.68 6.51 13.07
N SER A 159 29.45 5.57 13.64
CA SER A 159 29.99 4.42 12.90
C SER A 159 28.93 3.48 12.37
N ASP A 160 27.84 3.27 13.10
CA ASP A 160 26.74 2.42 12.64
C ASP A 160 26.01 3.06 11.47
N LEU A 161 25.83 4.37 11.53
CA LEU A 161 25.22 5.13 10.43
C LEU A 161 26.07 5.08 9.16
N ILE A 162 27.39 5.27 9.29
CA ILE A 162 28.35 5.17 8.17
C ILE A 162 28.26 3.77 7.55
N LYS A 163 28.25 2.71 8.39
CA LYS A 163 28.13 1.33 7.94
C LYS A 163 26.84 1.08 7.14
N ILE A 164 25.71 1.70 7.54
CA ILE A 164 24.47 1.64 6.76
C ILE A 164 24.67 2.28 5.40
N GLY A 165 25.18 3.51 5.34
CA GLY A 165 25.41 4.22 4.08
C GLY A 165 26.34 3.47 3.11
N GLU A 166 27.40 2.83 3.62
CA GLU A 166 28.34 2.03 2.81
C GLU A 166 27.70 0.76 2.22
N ASN A 167 26.71 0.18 2.90
CA ASN A 167 26.11 -1.11 2.52
C ASN A 167 24.71 -1.01 1.91
N ILE A 168 24.04 0.14 1.99
CA ILE A 168 22.63 0.29 1.60
C ILE A 168 22.35 -0.19 0.17
N ASN A 169 23.22 0.13 -0.78
CA ASN A 169 23.07 -0.31 -2.17
C ASN A 169 23.26 -1.81 -2.36
N LYS A 170 24.13 -2.44 -1.58
CA LYS A 170 24.32 -3.90 -1.59
C LYS A 170 23.07 -4.60 -1.04
N ILE A 171 22.53 -4.09 0.05
CA ILE A 171 21.32 -4.58 0.69
C ILE A 171 20.14 -4.46 -0.29
N ASN A 172 19.94 -3.27 -0.86
CA ASN A 172 18.86 -3.01 -1.82
C ASN A 172 18.92 -4.00 -2.99
N LYS A 173 20.10 -4.22 -3.58
CA LYS A 173 20.28 -5.13 -4.71
C LYS A 173 19.87 -6.57 -4.39
N GLN A 174 20.18 -7.06 -3.21
CA GLN A 174 19.88 -8.44 -2.81
C GLN A 174 18.40 -8.65 -2.53
N ALA A 175 17.76 -7.70 -1.86
CA ALA A 175 16.37 -7.85 -1.46
C ALA A 175 15.37 -7.61 -2.62
N TYR A 176 15.74 -6.83 -3.64
CA TYR A 176 14.91 -6.64 -4.84
C TYR A 176 14.94 -7.82 -5.84
N ALA A 177 15.76 -8.84 -5.60
CA ALA A 177 15.77 -10.04 -6.43
C ALA A 177 14.53 -10.93 -6.28
N SER A 178 13.61 -10.60 -5.36
CA SER A 178 12.41 -11.39 -5.08
C SER A 178 11.29 -11.18 -6.12
N LYS A 179 10.40 -12.17 -6.20
CA LYS A 179 9.28 -12.21 -7.14
C LYS A 179 8.35 -11.02 -6.94
N GLN A 180 8.01 -10.36 -8.05
CA GLN A 180 6.97 -9.34 -8.08
C GLN A 180 5.59 -9.98 -8.24
N LEU A 181 4.61 -9.40 -7.59
CA LEU A 181 3.21 -9.84 -7.58
C LEU A 181 2.28 -8.67 -7.82
N CYS A 182 1.02 -8.96 -8.10
CA CYS A 182 -0.03 -7.95 -8.10
C CYS A 182 -0.27 -7.49 -6.67
N CYS A 183 -0.09 -6.20 -6.40
CA CYS A 183 -0.32 -5.58 -5.09
C CYS A 183 -1.44 -4.55 -5.20
N HIS A 184 -2.22 -4.41 -4.13
CA HIS A 184 -3.28 -3.39 -4.05
C HIS A 184 -2.69 -1.98 -3.95
N GLY A 185 -1.61 -1.82 -3.18
CA GLY A 185 -0.87 -0.57 -3.01
C GLY A 185 -1.49 0.42 -2.01
N ASP A 186 -2.72 0.15 -1.56
CA ASP A 186 -3.44 0.93 -0.54
C ASP A 186 -4.34 0.02 0.31
N PHE A 187 -3.81 -1.13 0.74
CA PHE A 187 -4.57 -2.16 1.44
C PHE A 187 -4.78 -1.80 2.91
N HIS A 188 -5.96 -1.29 3.27
CA HIS A 188 -6.33 -0.94 4.63
C HIS A 188 -7.85 -1.05 4.86
N LEU A 189 -8.30 -1.00 6.14
CA LEU A 189 -9.69 -1.29 6.52
C LEU A 189 -10.75 -0.43 5.82
N ASP A 190 -10.44 0.83 5.48
CA ASP A 190 -11.44 1.69 4.83
C ASP A 190 -11.69 1.26 3.37
N ASN A 191 -10.76 0.51 2.76
CA ASN A 191 -10.90 -0.08 1.42
C ASN A 191 -11.42 -1.52 1.47
N LEU A 192 -11.69 -2.06 2.68
CA LEU A 192 -12.26 -3.40 2.89
C LEU A 192 -13.73 -3.29 3.27
N LEU A 193 -14.56 -3.85 2.42
CA LEU A 193 -16.01 -3.86 2.57
C LEU A 193 -16.48 -5.30 2.80
N ALA A 194 -17.73 -5.46 3.19
CA ALA A 194 -18.36 -6.78 3.35
C ALA A 194 -19.64 -6.86 2.51
N ASN A 195 -19.89 -8.00 1.89
CA ASN A 195 -21.16 -8.32 1.30
C ASN A 195 -22.14 -8.88 2.35
N GLY A 196 -23.41 -9.16 1.94
CA GLY A 196 -24.44 -9.69 2.83
C GLY A 196 -24.11 -11.07 3.45
N GLU A 197 -23.13 -11.80 2.90
CA GLU A 197 -22.67 -13.11 3.37
C GLU A 197 -21.46 -12.99 4.30
N GLY A 198 -20.95 -11.77 4.53
CA GLY A 198 -19.76 -11.51 5.35
C GLY A 198 -18.45 -11.86 4.65
N ASN A 199 -18.43 -11.92 3.31
CA ASN A 199 -17.20 -12.03 2.54
C ASN A 199 -16.56 -10.65 2.39
N VAL A 200 -15.22 -10.59 2.42
CA VAL A 200 -14.47 -9.36 2.25
C VAL A 200 -14.43 -8.98 0.77
N ILE A 201 -14.79 -7.73 0.48
CA ILE A 201 -14.73 -7.11 -0.85
C ILE A 201 -13.68 -5.98 -0.79
N VAL A 202 -12.80 -5.93 -1.77
CA VAL A 202 -11.70 -4.96 -1.82
C VAL A 202 -11.99 -3.92 -2.89
N CYS A 203 -12.00 -2.65 -2.48
CA CYS A 203 -12.29 -1.50 -3.34
C CYS A 203 -11.09 -0.57 -3.44
N ASP A 204 -11.19 0.43 -4.32
CA ASP A 204 -10.22 1.51 -4.48
C ASP A 204 -8.85 1.06 -5.00
N TRP A 205 -8.86 0.51 -6.22
CA TRP A 205 -7.69 -0.03 -6.92
C TRP A 205 -6.82 1.03 -7.63
N GLN A 206 -6.90 2.28 -7.20
CA GLN A 206 -6.14 3.40 -7.78
C GLN A 206 -4.62 3.21 -7.68
N ASN A 207 -4.17 2.52 -6.63
CA ASN A 207 -2.75 2.30 -6.35
C ASN A 207 -2.26 0.90 -6.73
N VAL A 208 -3.09 0.12 -7.47
CA VAL A 208 -2.68 -1.21 -7.94
C VAL A 208 -1.34 -1.14 -8.67
N ASN A 209 -0.45 -2.03 -8.30
CA ASN A 209 0.91 -2.02 -8.84
C ASN A 209 1.50 -3.43 -8.90
N SER A 210 2.62 -3.56 -9.58
CA SER A 210 3.49 -4.73 -9.50
C SER A 210 4.50 -4.49 -8.38
N GLY A 211 4.50 -5.31 -7.34
CA GLY A 211 5.31 -5.06 -6.15
C GLY A 211 5.60 -6.29 -5.31
N HIS A 212 5.99 -6.04 -4.08
CA HIS A 212 6.26 -7.06 -3.08
C HIS A 212 5.14 -7.10 -2.04
N VAL A 213 4.78 -8.30 -1.59
CA VAL A 213 3.72 -8.52 -0.58
C VAL A 213 3.94 -7.72 0.70
N SER A 214 5.19 -7.44 1.02
CA SER A 214 5.59 -6.66 2.20
C SER A 214 5.00 -5.25 2.21
N GLY A 215 4.78 -4.64 1.04
CA GLY A 215 4.18 -3.32 0.91
C GLY A 215 2.75 -3.28 1.47
N ASP A 216 1.89 -4.14 0.96
CA ASP A 216 0.49 -4.21 1.42
C ASP A 216 0.38 -4.67 2.88
N ILE A 217 1.20 -5.65 3.32
CA ILE A 217 1.21 -6.10 4.71
C ILE A 217 1.65 -4.98 5.65
N SER A 218 2.76 -4.28 5.33
CA SER A 218 3.27 -3.18 6.16
C SER A 218 2.28 -2.03 6.24
N PHE A 219 1.67 -1.67 5.10
CA PHE A 219 0.68 -0.61 5.06
C PHE A 219 -0.55 -0.96 5.88
N PHE A 220 -1.07 -2.18 5.74
CA PHE A 220 -2.20 -2.69 6.53
C PHE A 220 -1.91 -2.62 8.04
N LEU A 221 -0.74 -3.12 8.47
CA LEU A 221 -0.36 -3.09 9.88
C LEU A 221 -0.22 -1.67 10.42
N SER A 222 0.37 -0.76 9.65
CA SER A 222 0.52 0.64 10.03
C SER A 222 -0.83 1.33 10.20
N ARG A 223 -1.75 1.14 9.26
CA ARG A 223 -3.10 1.71 9.33
C ARG A 223 -3.91 1.10 10.46
N LEU A 224 -3.80 -0.22 10.65
CA LEU A 224 -4.47 -0.93 11.72
C LEU A 224 -4.02 -0.43 13.10
N SER A 225 -2.71 -0.19 13.27
CA SER A 225 -2.14 0.40 14.49
C SER A 225 -2.66 1.82 14.74
N ALA A 226 -2.78 2.64 13.71
CA ALA A 226 -3.34 3.98 13.80
C ALA A 226 -4.83 3.97 14.20
N ASP A 227 -5.57 2.92 13.81
CA ASP A 227 -6.96 2.68 14.23
C ASP A 227 -7.07 2.06 15.65
N GLY A 228 -5.96 1.85 16.36
CA GLY A 228 -5.92 1.34 17.74
C GLY A 228 -5.84 -0.18 17.87
N PHE A 229 -5.64 -0.91 16.77
CA PHE A 229 -5.49 -2.37 16.78
C PHE A 229 -4.03 -2.78 16.65
N GLN A 230 -3.63 -3.81 17.41
CA GLN A 230 -2.26 -4.30 17.39
C GLN A 230 -2.20 -5.75 16.91
N ILE A 231 -1.50 -5.98 15.82
CA ILE A 231 -1.13 -7.31 15.34
C ILE A 231 0.39 -7.31 15.16
N SER A 232 1.07 -8.27 15.80
CA SER A 232 2.52 -8.36 15.62
C SER A 232 2.88 -8.70 14.16
N LYS A 233 4.02 -8.18 13.69
CA LYS A 233 4.61 -8.48 12.37
C LYS A 233 4.66 -10.00 12.15
N GLU A 234 5.13 -10.75 13.14
CA GLU A 234 5.23 -12.21 13.08
C GLU A 234 3.86 -12.86 12.85
N LYS A 235 2.82 -12.50 13.66
CA LYS A 235 1.46 -13.06 13.52
C LYS A 235 0.89 -12.76 12.14
N ALA A 236 1.08 -11.54 11.62
CA ALA A 236 0.62 -11.13 10.31
C ALA A 236 1.24 -11.96 9.19
N ILE A 237 2.58 -12.04 9.15
CA ILE A 237 3.31 -12.79 8.11
C ILE A 237 2.95 -14.29 8.19
N ARG A 238 2.96 -14.89 9.38
CA ARG A 238 2.58 -16.31 9.54
C ARG A 238 1.13 -16.58 9.13
N THR A 239 0.22 -15.62 9.36
CA THR A 239 -1.17 -15.76 8.92
C THR A 239 -1.25 -15.69 7.40
N TYR A 240 -0.61 -14.72 6.77
CA TYR A 240 -0.53 -14.59 5.33
C TYR A 240 0.07 -15.84 4.65
N CYS A 241 1.18 -16.36 5.16
CA CYS A 241 1.85 -17.54 4.60
C CYS A 241 0.99 -18.82 4.60
N ARG A 242 -0.10 -18.87 5.37
CA ARG A 242 -1.04 -20.01 5.35
C ARG A 242 -1.95 -20.02 4.14
N PHE A 243 -2.16 -18.86 3.51
CA PHE A 243 -3.11 -18.69 2.42
C PHE A 243 -2.42 -18.47 1.07
N THR A 244 -1.19 -17.99 1.06
CA THR A 244 -0.50 -17.70 -0.20
C THR A 244 -0.09 -18.99 -0.93
N ALA A 245 -0.38 -19.03 -2.24
CA ALA A 245 0.15 -20.03 -3.16
C ALA A 245 1.45 -19.56 -3.85
N ALA A 246 1.92 -18.36 -3.56
CA ALA A 246 3.00 -17.70 -4.30
C ALA A 246 4.40 -18.22 -4.01
N ASN A 247 4.56 -19.26 -3.20
CA ASN A 247 5.88 -19.83 -2.83
C ASN A 247 6.83 -18.79 -2.19
N ILE A 248 6.28 -17.88 -1.37
CA ILE A 248 7.03 -16.85 -0.65
C ILE A 248 7.15 -17.26 0.80
N THR A 249 8.36 -17.20 1.34
CA THR A 249 8.62 -17.60 2.72
C THR A 249 8.43 -16.46 3.72
N TYR A 250 8.30 -16.85 5.00
CA TYR A 250 8.30 -15.89 6.10
C TYR A 250 9.55 -15.01 6.10
N GLU A 251 10.71 -15.62 5.84
CA GLU A 251 12.02 -14.96 5.81
C GLU A 251 12.09 -13.93 4.69
N GLU A 252 11.59 -14.26 3.49
CA GLU A 252 11.54 -13.32 2.36
C GLU A 252 10.65 -12.12 2.66
N ILE A 253 9.47 -12.33 3.21
CA ILE A 253 8.58 -11.21 3.57
C ILE A 253 9.21 -10.36 4.68
N SER A 254 9.79 -10.99 5.69
CA SER A 254 10.46 -10.30 6.79
C SER A 254 11.63 -9.46 6.29
N MET A 255 12.44 -10.01 5.38
CA MET A 255 13.55 -9.31 4.74
C MET A 255 13.06 -8.09 3.94
N GLN A 256 12.02 -8.24 3.13
CA GLN A 256 11.44 -7.14 2.36
C GLN A 256 10.88 -6.03 3.26
N MET A 257 10.21 -6.39 4.35
CA MET A 257 9.69 -5.41 5.31
C MET A 257 10.83 -4.65 5.99
N SER A 258 11.86 -5.35 6.45
CA SER A 258 13.02 -4.71 7.06
C SER A 258 13.76 -3.80 6.07
N LEU A 259 13.86 -4.21 4.80
CA LEU A 259 14.42 -3.37 3.75
C LEU A 259 13.64 -2.08 3.54
N ALA A 260 12.32 -2.18 3.43
CA ALA A 260 11.46 -1.01 3.26
C ALA A 260 11.57 -0.05 4.45
N ASN A 261 11.57 -0.57 5.67
CA ASN A 261 11.73 0.21 6.89
C ASN A 261 13.11 0.88 6.95
N LEU A 262 14.19 0.14 6.64
CA LEU A 262 15.55 0.68 6.62
C LEU A 262 15.65 1.84 5.62
N ASN A 263 15.16 1.68 4.39
CA ASN A 263 15.19 2.73 3.39
C ASN A 263 14.39 3.96 3.82
N ILE A 264 13.15 3.78 4.33
CA ILE A 264 12.34 4.88 4.83
C ILE A 264 13.05 5.60 5.98
N SER A 265 13.63 4.86 6.91
CA SER A 265 14.32 5.44 8.06
C SER A 265 15.56 6.20 7.63
N PHE A 266 16.41 5.60 6.82
CA PHE A 266 17.67 6.20 6.37
C PHE A 266 17.47 7.45 5.50
N ILE A 267 16.50 7.38 4.53
CA ILE A 267 16.29 8.42 3.52
C ILE A 267 15.46 9.59 4.06
N HIS A 268 14.45 9.32 4.89
CA HIS A 268 13.43 10.33 5.18
C HIS A 268 13.39 10.82 6.63
N TRP A 269 13.64 9.93 7.61
CA TRP A 269 13.36 10.28 9.01
C TRP A 269 14.21 11.42 9.57
N HIS A 270 15.44 11.60 9.13
CA HIS A 270 16.28 12.73 9.54
C HIS A 270 15.61 14.10 9.30
N ASN A 271 14.70 14.22 8.33
CA ASN A 271 13.97 15.47 8.06
C ASN A 271 12.89 15.79 9.11
N TYR A 272 12.45 14.80 9.88
CA TYR A 272 11.36 14.91 10.85
C TYR A 272 11.82 14.83 12.29
N LEU A 273 13.08 14.48 12.54
CA LEU A 273 13.61 14.22 13.89
C LEU A 273 14.40 15.37 14.48
N ARG A 274 14.73 16.41 13.71
CA ARG A 274 15.43 17.59 14.22
C ARG A 274 14.58 18.27 15.30
N GLY A 275 15.20 18.56 16.46
CA GLY A 275 14.54 19.16 17.61
C GLY A 275 13.55 18.25 18.37
N CYS A 276 13.48 16.95 18.00
CA CYS A 276 12.70 15.97 18.76
C CYS A 276 13.44 15.54 20.03
N SER A 277 12.69 14.96 21.01
CA SER A 277 13.29 14.39 22.21
C SER A 277 14.20 13.20 21.89
N VAL A 278 15.19 12.94 22.74
CA VAL A 278 16.11 11.80 22.59
C VAL A 278 15.37 10.46 22.54
N GLU A 279 14.28 10.31 23.28
CA GLU A 279 13.45 9.08 23.28
C GLU A 279 12.84 8.83 21.90
N ARG A 280 12.34 9.91 21.25
CA ARG A 280 11.76 9.79 19.91
C ARG A 280 12.80 9.45 18.85
N VAL A 281 13.97 10.09 18.92
CA VAL A 281 15.08 9.77 18.03
C VAL A 281 15.54 8.34 18.25
N ARG A 282 15.66 7.91 19.53
CA ARG A 282 16.07 6.55 19.90
C ARG A 282 15.12 5.49 19.33
N GLU A 283 13.82 5.69 19.42
CA GLU A 283 12.83 4.76 18.89
C GLU A 283 13.04 4.47 17.40
N ILE A 284 13.31 5.50 16.61
CA ILE A 284 13.53 5.34 15.16
C ILE A 284 14.91 4.78 14.86
N TRP A 285 15.91 5.24 15.61
CA TRP A 285 17.29 4.79 15.50
C TRP A 285 17.42 3.29 15.76
N GLU A 286 16.91 2.81 16.90
CA GLU A 286 16.99 1.40 17.28
C GLU A 286 16.34 0.51 16.24
N ARG A 287 15.15 0.88 15.72
CA ARG A 287 14.53 0.13 14.62
C ARG A 287 15.38 0.12 13.35
N MET A 288 15.97 1.25 12.99
CA MET A 288 16.83 1.35 11.81
C MET A 288 18.06 0.44 11.94
N ILE A 289 18.69 0.41 13.12
CA ILE A 289 19.85 -0.45 13.40
C ILE A 289 19.42 -1.94 13.42
N GLU A 290 18.32 -2.30 14.07
CA GLU A 290 17.79 -3.66 14.08
C GLU A 290 17.51 -4.18 12.67
N ASP A 291 16.86 -3.37 11.84
CA ASP A 291 16.58 -3.73 10.43
C ASP A 291 17.89 -3.88 9.63
N ALA A 292 18.88 -3.00 9.85
CA ALA A 292 20.18 -3.07 9.18
C ALA A 292 20.96 -4.34 9.60
N GLU A 293 21.03 -4.64 10.89
CA GLU A 293 21.71 -5.84 11.43
C GLU A 293 21.08 -7.13 10.93
N TYR A 294 19.74 -7.20 10.92
CA TYR A 294 19.01 -8.33 10.35
C TYR A 294 19.39 -8.54 8.87
N LEU A 295 19.42 -7.47 8.07
CA LEU A 295 19.75 -7.53 6.65
C LEU A 295 21.22 -7.85 6.41
N TYR A 296 22.15 -7.39 7.27
CA TYR A 296 23.56 -7.79 7.20
C TYR A 296 23.74 -9.30 7.44
N GLY A 297 23.04 -9.85 8.42
CA GLY A 297 23.04 -11.30 8.67
C GLY A 297 22.63 -12.12 7.46
N MET A 298 21.61 -11.65 6.74
CA MET A 298 21.11 -12.31 5.52
C MET A 298 22.04 -12.13 4.30
N CYS A 299 22.85 -11.07 4.30
CA CYS A 299 23.75 -10.70 3.19
C CYS A 299 25.17 -11.27 3.33
N SER A 300 25.49 -11.92 4.44
CA SER A 300 26.79 -12.57 4.63
C SER A 300 26.83 -13.88 3.84
N PRO A 301 27.85 -14.13 2.99
CA PRO A 301 28.00 -15.43 2.36
C PRO A 301 28.21 -16.51 3.44
N VAL A 302 27.41 -17.57 3.38
CA VAL A 302 27.62 -18.81 4.13
C VAL A 302 28.89 -19.50 3.62
#